data_29ad1573ae966429c11c512c9fd18191
#
_entry.id   29ad1573ae966429c11c512c9fd18191
#
_cell.length_a   1.000
_cell.length_b   1.000
_cell.length_c   1.000
_cell.angle_alpha   90.00
_cell.angle_beta   90.00
_cell.angle_gamma   90.00
#
_symmetry.space_group_name_H-M   'P 1'
#
loop_
_entity.id
_entity.type
_entity.pdbx_description
1 polymer ?
#
loop_
_entity_poly.entity_id
_entity_poly.type
_entity_poly.pdbx_seq_one_letter_code
_entity_poly.pdbx_strand_id
1 'polypeptide(L)'
;MNNNDSGFCALPFVQYSTYNGGRYRLCCMAKEPESLVDQETLGIAGTWNHNYIRDVRRRMTSGEWMPECVECDHLERNGIVSSRQWENEQWADVIDGVVAEASVNEWKVPQPLQFDFRLGNLCNLQCQMCNKEASHLVSVERAHMNQNGLGLDHPDWQGMIATKKQALLQPGIDWTSFEEMLSGARKIKIIGGEPTVAPDMFKLLDKAVESGDAGHIELSFYTNITNMQDRWLEQLAQFEKVIVNCSLEGMGPMNDYLRPPSKWDSVWKHFDKLVKFSNTKR
;
A
#
# COMPACT_ATOMS: atom_id res chain seq x y z
N MET A 1 -19.98 22.93 -2.66
CA MET A 1 -20.73 22.15 -1.65
C MET A 1 -19.84 21.98 -0.43
N ASN A 2 -20.30 22.27 0.80
CA ASN A 2 -19.50 22.01 1.99
C ASN A 2 -19.32 20.48 2.14
N ASN A 3 -18.10 20.00 1.90
CA ASN A 3 -17.77 18.58 1.82
C ASN A 3 -17.82 17.78 3.14
N ASN A 4 -18.24 18.36 4.24
CA ASN A 4 -18.17 17.73 5.56
C ASN A 4 -19.28 16.72 5.86
N ASP A 5 -20.41 16.74 5.14
CA ASP A 5 -21.54 15.80 5.37
C ASP A 5 -21.68 14.74 4.26
N SER A 6 -20.84 14.76 3.25
CA SER A 6 -20.90 13.86 2.10
C SER A 6 -19.90 12.72 2.23
N GLY A 7 -20.34 11.48 1.97
CA GLY A 7 -19.49 10.29 1.91
C GLY A 7 -18.59 10.21 0.66
N PHE A 8 -18.51 11.27 -0.15
CA PHE A 8 -17.68 11.27 -1.37
C PHE A 8 -16.19 11.09 -1.04
N CYS A 9 -15.52 10.20 -1.79
CA CYS A 9 -14.08 9.96 -1.75
C CYS A 9 -13.53 9.86 -3.17
N ALA A 10 -12.40 10.53 -3.43
CA ALA A 10 -11.72 10.46 -4.72
C ALA A 10 -11.11 9.09 -5.02
N LEU A 11 -10.67 8.35 -4.00
CA LEU A 11 -9.88 7.12 -4.17
C LEU A 11 -10.55 6.05 -5.07
N PRO A 12 -11.83 5.73 -4.99
CA PRO A 12 -12.46 4.77 -5.90
C PRO A 12 -12.42 5.18 -7.38
N PHE A 13 -12.16 6.45 -7.68
CA PHE A 13 -12.05 6.97 -9.05
C PHE A 13 -10.61 7.05 -9.55
N VAL A 14 -9.63 7.11 -8.65
CA VAL A 14 -8.23 7.36 -9.03
C VAL A 14 -7.27 6.29 -8.56
N GLN A 15 -7.61 5.48 -7.53
CA GLN A 15 -6.70 4.54 -6.91
C GLN A 15 -7.12 3.09 -7.11
N TYR A 16 -6.18 2.28 -7.57
CA TYR A 16 -6.25 0.81 -7.48
C TYR A 16 -5.44 0.35 -6.29
N SER A 17 -6.08 -0.26 -5.29
CA SER A 17 -5.42 -0.72 -4.06
C SER A 17 -5.65 -2.21 -3.81
N THR A 18 -4.64 -2.91 -3.26
CA THR A 18 -4.72 -4.35 -3.00
C THR A 18 -4.35 -4.72 -1.57
N TYR A 19 -4.92 -5.85 -1.10
CA TYR A 19 -4.39 -6.66 0.00
C TYR A 19 -3.28 -7.58 -0.50
N ASN A 20 -2.65 -8.32 0.42
CA ASN A 20 -1.83 -9.47 0.04
C ASN A 20 -2.67 -10.47 -0.76
N GLY A 21 -2.04 -11.13 -1.75
CA GLY A 21 -2.72 -12.04 -2.68
C GLY A 21 -3.49 -11.32 -3.79
N GLY A 22 -3.29 -10.03 -4.00
CA GLY A 22 -3.86 -9.27 -5.11
C GLY A 22 -5.34 -8.91 -4.97
N ARG A 23 -5.99 -9.26 -3.85
CA ARG A 23 -7.41 -8.93 -3.64
C ARG A 23 -7.59 -7.40 -3.59
N TYR A 24 -8.53 -6.90 -4.37
CA TYR A 24 -8.85 -5.47 -4.41
C TYR A 24 -9.44 -4.97 -3.09
N ARG A 25 -9.15 -3.73 -2.75
CA ARG A 25 -9.79 -2.96 -1.67
C ARG A 25 -10.00 -1.51 -2.11
N LEU A 26 -10.99 -0.83 -1.52
CA LEU A 26 -11.27 0.57 -1.86
C LEU A 26 -10.10 1.50 -1.48
N CYS A 27 -9.49 1.28 -0.31
CA CYS A 27 -8.29 1.98 0.15
C CYS A 27 -7.68 1.27 1.36
N CYS A 28 -6.54 1.79 1.86
CA CYS A 28 -5.87 1.22 3.04
C CYS A 28 -6.65 1.31 4.36
N MET A 29 -7.65 2.18 4.44
CA MET A 29 -8.51 2.38 5.62
C MET A 29 -9.84 1.63 5.53
N ALA A 30 -10.22 1.18 4.34
CA ALA A 30 -11.50 0.51 4.13
C ALA A 30 -11.52 -0.86 4.82
N LYS A 31 -12.64 -1.18 5.47
CA LYS A 31 -12.93 -2.56 5.90
C LYS A 31 -13.08 -3.47 4.69
N GLU A 32 -12.78 -4.75 4.89
CA GLU A 32 -13.00 -5.74 3.84
C GLU A 32 -14.50 -5.81 3.50
N PRO A 33 -14.86 -5.66 2.23
CA PRO A 33 -16.25 -5.86 1.82
C PRO A 33 -16.63 -7.35 1.95
N GLU A 34 -17.93 -7.64 2.13
CA GLU A 34 -18.41 -9.01 2.19
C GLU A 34 -18.15 -9.79 0.88
N SER A 35 -18.15 -9.09 -0.25
CA SER A 35 -17.79 -9.64 -1.55
C SER A 35 -16.48 -9.04 -2.04
N LEU A 36 -15.36 -9.72 -1.77
CA LEU A 36 -14.06 -9.34 -2.29
C LEU A 36 -13.97 -9.63 -3.80
N VAL A 37 -13.49 -8.64 -4.55
CA VAL A 37 -13.13 -8.82 -5.95
C VAL A 37 -11.70 -9.33 -6.01
N ASP A 38 -11.54 -10.55 -6.52
CA ASP A 38 -10.25 -11.22 -6.64
C ASP A 38 -9.57 -10.84 -7.98
N GLN A 39 -8.45 -10.17 -7.88
CA GLN A 39 -7.64 -9.74 -9.02
C GLN A 39 -7.09 -10.94 -9.81
N GLU A 40 -6.74 -12.05 -9.16
CA GLU A 40 -6.19 -13.23 -9.86
C GLU A 40 -7.19 -13.79 -10.90
N THR A 41 -8.49 -13.61 -10.63
CA THR A 41 -9.55 -14.08 -11.52
C THR A 41 -9.85 -13.11 -12.66
N LEU A 42 -9.76 -11.79 -12.40
CA LEU A 42 -10.25 -10.75 -13.31
C LEU A 42 -9.14 -9.86 -13.90
N GLY A 43 -7.95 -9.89 -13.34
CA GLY A 43 -6.89 -8.92 -13.63
C GLY A 43 -7.23 -7.51 -13.15
N ILE A 44 -6.30 -6.57 -13.29
CA ILE A 44 -6.52 -5.17 -12.87
C ILE A 44 -7.66 -4.54 -13.66
N ALA A 45 -7.67 -4.69 -15.00
CA ALA A 45 -8.66 -4.06 -15.87
C ALA A 45 -10.09 -4.52 -15.56
N GLY A 46 -10.30 -5.82 -15.37
CA GLY A 46 -11.61 -6.36 -15.02
C GLY A 46 -12.06 -5.99 -13.62
N THR A 47 -11.15 -5.98 -12.66
CA THR A 47 -11.40 -5.59 -11.28
C THR A 47 -11.68 -4.09 -11.16
N TRP A 48 -10.91 -3.23 -11.83
CA TRP A 48 -11.02 -1.76 -11.76
C TRP A 48 -12.39 -1.24 -12.15
N ASN A 49 -13.08 -1.90 -13.10
CA ASN A 49 -14.41 -1.55 -13.55
C ASN A 49 -15.46 -2.61 -13.20
N HIS A 50 -15.19 -3.45 -12.22
CA HIS A 50 -16.17 -4.40 -11.71
C HIS A 50 -17.45 -3.72 -11.22
N ASN A 51 -18.60 -4.38 -11.34
CA ASN A 51 -19.91 -3.82 -10.98
C ASN A 51 -19.96 -3.24 -9.57
N TYR A 52 -19.33 -3.91 -8.60
CA TYR A 52 -19.23 -3.41 -7.23
C TYR A 52 -18.56 -2.03 -7.17
N ILE A 53 -17.41 -1.84 -7.84
CA ILE A 53 -16.66 -0.58 -7.81
C ILE A 53 -17.41 0.54 -8.53
N ARG A 54 -18.08 0.21 -9.63
CA ARG A 54 -18.94 1.14 -10.36
C ARG A 54 -20.13 1.59 -9.49
N ASP A 55 -20.74 0.69 -8.72
CA ASP A 55 -21.81 1.03 -7.77
C ASP A 55 -21.29 1.91 -6.62
N VAL A 56 -20.12 1.61 -6.07
CA VAL A 56 -19.45 2.47 -5.07
C VAL A 56 -19.27 3.89 -5.60
N ARG A 57 -18.72 4.04 -6.82
CA ARG A 57 -18.54 5.36 -7.46
C ARG A 57 -19.85 6.11 -7.58
N ARG A 58 -20.90 5.45 -8.08
CA ARG A 58 -22.24 6.03 -8.22
C ARG A 58 -22.82 6.49 -6.87
N ARG A 59 -22.75 5.67 -5.86
CA ARG A 59 -23.30 5.97 -4.53
C ARG A 59 -22.53 7.09 -3.84
N MET A 60 -21.22 7.10 -3.92
CA MET A 60 -20.39 8.16 -3.34
C MET A 60 -20.65 9.53 -3.98
N THR A 61 -20.95 9.60 -5.28
CA THR A 61 -21.31 10.88 -5.93
C THR A 61 -22.65 11.41 -5.50
N SER A 62 -23.56 10.57 -5.00
CA SER A 62 -24.80 11.02 -4.34
C SER A 62 -24.60 11.38 -2.86
N GLY A 63 -23.36 11.34 -2.35
CA GLY A 63 -23.03 11.67 -0.98
C GLY A 63 -23.18 10.53 0.02
N GLU A 64 -23.44 9.31 -0.46
CA GLU A 64 -23.65 8.15 0.41
C GLU A 64 -22.33 7.67 1.04
N TRP A 65 -22.37 7.37 2.34
CA TRP A 65 -21.29 6.70 3.04
C TRP A 65 -21.31 5.19 2.77
N MET A 66 -20.19 4.66 2.29
CA MET A 66 -20.05 3.21 2.11
C MET A 66 -19.80 2.51 3.46
N PRO A 67 -20.36 1.31 3.69
CA PRO A 67 -20.13 0.56 4.93
C PRO A 67 -18.63 0.29 5.20
N GLU A 68 -17.83 0.15 4.16
CA GLU A 68 -16.38 -0.05 4.26
C GLU A 68 -15.62 1.19 4.75
N CYS A 69 -16.23 2.37 4.65
CA CYS A 69 -15.61 3.68 4.97
C CYS A 69 -15.84 4.13 6.41
N VAL A 70 -16.28 3.24 7.30
CA VAL A 70 -16.66 3.56 8.70
C VAL A 70 -15.54 4.24 9.48
N GLU A 71 -14.26 3.98 9.21
CA GLU A 71 -13.14 4.60 9.91
C GLU A 71 -13.04 6.10 9.60
N CYS A 72 -13.20 6.48 8.33
CA CYS A 72 -13.23 7.89 7.95
C CYS A 72 -14.46 8.60 8.50
N ASP A 73 -15.66 7.99 8.42
CA ASP A 73 -16.90 8.51 8.99
C ASP A 73 -16.76 8.75 10.50
N HIS A 74 -16.19 7.79 11.23
CA HIS A 74 -15.96 7.90 12.66
C HIS A 74 -15.00 9.06 13.02
N LEU A 75 -13.88 9.17 12.30
CA LEU A 75 -12.92 10.27 12.53
C LEU A 75 -13.58 11.62 12.30
N GLU A 76 -14.30 11.79 11.18
CA GLU A 76 -14.91 13.07 10.81
C GLU A 76 -16.03 13.48 11.75
N ARG A 77 -16.87 12.55 12.21
CA ARG A 77 -17.89 12.81 13.26
C ARG A 77 -17.28 13.27 14.59
N ASN A 78 -16.03 12.92 14.85
CA ASN A 78 -15.28 13.37 16.03
C ASN A 78 -14.41 14.61 15.75
N GLY A 79 -14.58 15.28 14.60
CA GLY A 79 -13.85 16.50 14.24
C GLY A 79 -12.38 16.26 13.89
N ILE A 80 -12.00 15.01 13.56
CA ILE A 80 -10.64 14.63 13.19
C ILE A 80 -10.57 14.52 11.66
N VAL A 81 -9.53 15.11 11.06
CA VAL A 81 -9.29 15.02 9.60
C VAL A 81 -9.02 13.57 9.22
N SER A 82 -9.83 13.06 8.30
CA SER A 82 -9.70 11.68 7.81
C SER A 82 -8.78 11.57 6.60
N SER A 83 -8.37 10.33 6.29
CA SER A 83 -7.66 10.00 5.05
C SER A 83 -8.46 10.43 3.80
N ARG A 84 -9.80 10.28 3.82
CA ARG A 84 -10.69 10.68 2.73
C ARG A 84 -10.58 12.18 2.42
N GLN A 85 -10.63 13.03 3.45
CA GLN A 85 -10.54 14.48 3.28
C GLN A 85 -9.20 14.88 2.69
N TRP A 86 -8.12 14.31 3.22
CA TRP A 86 -6.78 14.55 2.71
C TRP A 86 -6.62 14.08 1.24
N GLU A 87 -7.13 12.91 0.90
CA GLU A 87 -7.06 12.38 -0.47
C GLU A 87 -7.93 13.20 -1.44
N ASN A 88 -9.10 13.66 -1.02
CA ASN A 88 -9.93 14.55 -1.85
C ASN A 88 -9.21 15.86 -2.17
N GLU A 89 -8.43 16.40 -1.23
CA GLU A 89 -7.61 17.59 -1.45
C GLU A 89 -6.44 17.29 -2.43
N GLN A 90 -5.78 16.13 -2.27
CA GLN A 90 -4.68 15.73 -3.15
C GLN A 90 -5.09 15.51 -4.61
N TRP A 91 -6.35 15.19 -4.86
CA TRP A 91 -6.88 14.90 -6.20
C TRP A 91 -7.83 15.99 -6.72
N ALA A 92 -7.90 17.13 -6.04
CA ALA A 92 -8.83 18.21 -6.37
C ALA A 92 -8.65 18.78 -7.79
N ASP A 93 -7.45 18.69 -8.36
CA ASP A 93 -7.12 19.16 -9.69
C ASP A 93 -7.75 18.34 -10.83
N VAL A 94 -8.06 17.06 -10.59
CA VAL A 94 -8.53 16.13 -11.63
C VAL A 94 -9.87 15.49 -11.35
N ILE A 95 -10.27 15.43 -10.07
CA ILE A 95 -11.39 14.55 -9.67
C ILE A 95 -12.72 14.93 -10.32
N ASP A 96 -13.01 16.21 -10.48
CA ASP A 96 -14.25 16.67 -11.08
C ASP A 96 -14.37 16.20 -12.56
N GLY A 97 -13.26 16.25 -13.31
CA GLY A 97 -13.20 15.75 -14.68
C GLY A 97 -13.39 14.22 -14.77
N VAL A 98 -12.73 13.48 -13.89
CA VAL A 98 -12.86 12.00 -13.82
C VAL A 98 -14.28 11.59 -13.46
N VAL A 99 -14.91 12.25 -12.49
CA VAL A 99 -16.30 11.98 -12.09
C VAL A 99 -17.26 12.31 -13.23
N ALA A 100 -17.10 13.45 -13.90
CA ALA A 100 -17.95 13.83 -15.03
C ALA A 100 -17.88 12.80 -16.17
N GLU A 101 -16.69 12.35 -16.55
CA GLU A 101 -16.49 11.31 -17.55
C GLU A 101 -17.11 9.96 -17.11
N ALA A 102 -16.86 9.54 -15.88
CA ALA A 102 -17.39 8.29 -15.34
C ALA A 102 -18.94 8.30 -15.31
N SER A 103 -19.56 9.44 -14.98
CA SER A 103 -21.02 9.56 -14.86
C SER A 103 -21.77 9.29 -16.17
N VAL A 104 -21.16 9.63 -17.30
CA VAL A 104 -21.72 9.39 -18.65
C VAL A 104 -21.28 8.05 -19.25
N ASN A 105 -20.34 7.35 -18.60
CA ASN A 105 -19.77 6.07 -19.03
C ASN A 105 -20.06 4.94 -18.04
N GLU A 106 -21.29 4.86 -17.55
CA GLU A 106 -21.74 3.82 -16.61
C GLU A 106 -20.82 3.67 -15.37
N TRP A 107 -20.23 4.74 -14.90
CA TRP A 107 -19.27 4.80 -13.78
C TRP A 107 -17.97 4.03 -14.01
N LYS A 108 -17.65 3.78 -15.28
CA LYS A 108 -16.35 3.25 -15.69
C LYS A 108 -15.30 4.37 -15.73
N VAL A 109 -14.10 4.05 -15.28
CA VAL A 109 -12.92 4.93 -15.37
C VAL A 109 -11.87 4.19 -16.20
N PRO A 110 -11.28 4.82 -17.23
CA PRO A 110 -10.38 4.13 -18.15
C PRO A 110 -9.24 3.40 -17.47
N GLN A 111 -8.54 4.08 -16.55
CA GLN A 111 -7.41 3.50 -15.80
C GLN A 111 -7.21 4.22 -14.46
N PRO A 112 -6.57 3.57 -13.46
CA PRO A 112 -6.19 4.23 -12.22
C PRO A 112 -5.04 5.23 -12.46
N LEU A 113 -5.08 6.33 -11.71
CA LEU A 113 -3.99 7.31 -11.65
C LEU A 113 -3.00 7.01 -10.51
N GLN A 114 -3.40 6.15 -9.59
CA GLN A 114 -2.59 5.70 -8.45
C GLN A 114 -2.70 4.20 -8.25
N PHE A 115 -1.56 3.56 -8.02
CA PHE A 115 -1.49 2.19 -7.55
C PHE A 115 -1.02 2.15 -6.10
N ASP A 116 -1.72 1.40 -5.24
CA ASP A 116 -1.35 1.14 -3.84
C ASP A 116 -1.21 -0.38 -3.65
N PHE A 117 -0.02 -0.90 -3.84
CA PHE A 117 0.25 -2.33 -3.82
C PHE A 117 0.82 -2.82 -2.50
N ARG A 118 0.32 -3.97 -2.03
CA ARG A 118 0.98 -4.77 -1.03
C ARG A 118 1.87 -5.82 -1.69
N LEU A 119 3.19 -5.73 -1.46
CA LEU A 119 4.16 -6.69 -1.98
C LEU A 119 4.31 -7.93 -1.09
N GLY A 120 3.19 -8.50 -0.64
CA GLY A 120 3.21 -9.63 0.27
C GLY A 120 3.67 -9.26 1.68
N ASN A 121 4.09 -10.27 2.45
CA ASN A 121 4.60 -10.11 3.82
C ASN A 121 6.05 -10.58 3.99
N LEU A 122 6.82 -10.69 2.90
CA LEU A 122 8.23 -10.99 3.00
C LEU A 122 8.95 -9.86 3.74
N CYS A 123 9.49 -10.16 4.90
CA CYS A 123 10.21 -9.20 5.75
C CYS A 123 11.41 -9.88 6.39
N ASN A 124 12.47 -9.14 6.62
CA ASN A 124 13.68 -9.62 7.28
C ASN A 124 13.72 -9.25 8.78
N LEU A 125 12.64 -8.65 9.33
CA LEU A 125 12.52 -8.29 10.73
C LEU A 125 11.28 -8.91 11.41
N GLN A 126 11.34 -8.99 12.74
CA GLN A 126 10.29 -9.48 13.65
C GLN A 126 9.93 -8.38 14.66
N CYS A 127 9.52 -7.21 14.16
CA CYS A 127 9.25 -6.05 14.99
C CYS A 127 8.14 -6.33 16.02
N GLN A 128 8.30 -5.81 17.25
CA GLN A 128 7.37 -6.03 18.37
C GLN A 128 5.92 -5.59 18.05
N MET A 129 5.77 -4.49 17.28
CA MET A 129 4.48 -3.94 16.88
C MET A 129 3.90 -4.55 15.59
N CYS A 130 4.61 -5.51 14.96
CA CYS A 130 4.22 -6.05 13.67
C CYS A 130 3.16 -7.16 13.77
N ASN A 131 2.50 -7.44 12.66
CA ASN A 131 1.50 -8.50 12.53
C ASN A 131 1.84 -9.48 11.39
N LYS A 132 1.07 -10.56 11.30
CA LYS A 132 1.26 -11.63 10.30
C LYS A 132 1.08 -11.16 8.84
N GLU A 133 0.29 -10.13 8.62
CA GLU A 133 0.02 -9.58 7.29
C GLU A 133 1.21 -8.77 6.74
N ALA A 134 2.06 -8.26 7.65
CA ALA A 134 3.21 -7.43 7.30
C ALA A 134 4.57 -8.13 7.54
N SER A 135 4.61 -9.28 8.24
CA SER A 135 5.84 -10.07 8.38
C SER A 135 5.52 -11.55 8.56
N HIS A 136 5.98 -12.37 7.60
CA HIS A 136 5.90 -13.83 7.70
C HIS A 136 6.68 -14.39 8.90
N LEU A 137 7.76 -13.70 9.31
CA LEU A 137 8.56 -14.10 10.47
C LEU A 137 7.80 -13.94 11.77
N VAL A 138 7.00 -12.88 11.90
CA VAL A 138 6.10 -12.68 13.06
C VAL A 138 5.04 -13.78 13.13
N SER A 139 4.49 -14.22 11.98
CA SER A 139 3.55 -15.34 11.95
C SER A 139 4.17 -16.62 12.49
N VAL A 140 5.40 -16.92 12.05
CA VAL A 140 6.14 -18.13 12.52
C VAL A 140 6.46 -18.06 14.00
N GLU A 141 6.97 -16.93 14.48
CA GLU A 141 7.33 -16.74 15.89
C GLU A 141 6.13 -16.95 16.82
N ARG A 142 5.02 -16.28 16.52
CA ARG A 142 3.81 -16.38 17.35
C ARG A 142 3.16 -17.76 17.30
N ALA A 143 3.24 -18.45 16.15
CA ALA A 143 2.81 -19.82 16.04
C ALA A 143 3.63 -20.75 16.97
N HIS A 144 4.96 -20.57 17.02
CA HIS A 144 5.82 -21.31 17.94
C HIS A 144 5.54 -20.98 19.40
N MET A 145 5.26 -19.72 19.74
CA MET A 145 4.86 -19.32 21.09
C MET A 145 3.57 -20.05 21.51
N ASN A 146 2.56 -20.09 20.64
CA ASN A 146 1.32 -20.82 20.90
C ASN A 146 1.55 -22.32 21.12
N GLN A 147 2.35 -22.96 20.27
CA GLN A 147 2.67 -24.40 20.38
C GLN A 147 3.38 -24.77 21.69
N ASN A 148 4.11 -23.81 22.27
CA ASN A 148 4.83 -23.98 23.53
C ASN A 148 4.05 -23.47 24.76
N GLY A 149 2.75 -23.20 24.63
CA GLY A 149 1.90 -22.73 25.72
C GLY A 149 2.20 -21.32 26.22
N LEU A 150 2.98 -20.53 25.45
CA LEU A 150 3.29 -19.13 25.73
C LEU A 150 2.29 -18.20 25.03
N GLY A 151 1.48 -18.74 24.12
CA GLY A 151 0.41 -18.01 23.47
C GLY A 151 -0.76 -17.87 24.43
N LEU A 152 -1.17 -16.66 24.63
CA LEU A 152 -2.48 -16.38 25.17
C LEU A 152 -3.50 -16.83 24.10
N ASP A 153 -4.71 -17.23 24.54
CA ASP A 153 -5.84 -17.48 23.64
C ASP A 153 -6.26 -16.17 22.92
N HIS A 154 -5.29 -15.53 22.27
CA HIS A 154 -5.51 -14.28 21.55
C HIS A 154 -6.10 -14.60 20.19
N PRO A 155 -7.27 -14.06 19.84
CA PRO A 155 -7.96 -14.37 18.57
C PRO A 155 -7.06 -14.18 17.35
N ASP A 156 -6.23 -13.14 17.35
CA ASP A 156 -5.32 -12.82 16.23
C ASP A 156 -4.18 -13.82 16.03
N TRP A 157 -3.94 -14.70 17.02
CA TRP A 157 -2.90 -15.74 16.94
C TRP A 157 -3.45 -17.10 16.51
N GLN A 158 -4.77 -17.23 16.46
CA GLN A 158 -5.41 -18.44 15.96
C GLN A 158 -5.12 -18.57 14.44
N GLY A 159 -4.82 -19.80 14.02
CA GLY A 159 -4.51 -20.10 12.62
C GLY A 159 -3.16 -19.59 12.12
N MET A 160 -2.26 -19.12 13.02
CA MET A 160 -0.90 -18.75 12.61
C MET A 160 -0.09 -19.98 12.19
N ILE A 161 0.75 -19.80 11.18
CA ILE A 161 1.46 -20.87 10.50
C ILE A 161 2.92 -20.91 10.95
N ALA A 162 3.37 -22.09 11.42
CA ALA A 162 4.69 -22.29 12.02
C ALA A 162 5.86 -22.43 11.02
N THR A 163 5.59 -22.50 9.71
CA THR A 163 6.66 -22.60 8.71
C THR A 163 6.78 -21.34 7.87
N LYS A 164 8.01 -20.87 7.65
CA LYS A 164 8.27 -19.64 6.86
C LYS A 164 7.64 -19.70 5.48
N LYS A 165 7.71 -20.83 4.80
CA LYS A 165 7.18 -21.00 3.44
C LYS A 165 5.66 -20.86 3.39
N GLN A 166 4.95 -21.45 4.34
CA GLN A 166 3.48 -21.38 4.40
C GLN A 166 2.96 -20.05 4.93
N ALA A 167 3.76 -19.38 5.77
CA ALA A 167 3.43 -18.05 6.29
C ALA A 167 3.63 -16.92 5.28
N LEU A 168 4.33 -17.19 4.16
CA LEU A 168 4.63 -16.20 3.14
C LEU A 168 3.39 -15.94 2.28
N LEU A 169 2.92 -14.71 2.31
CA LEU A 169 1.83 -14.21 1.47
C LEU A 169 2.41 -13.57 0.21
N GLN A 170 1.84 -13.92 -0.94
CA GLN A 170 2.28 -13.38 -2.23
C GLN A 170 1.64 -12.01 -2.53
N PRO A 171 2.25 -11.16 -3.35
CA PRO A 171 1.66 -9.87 -3.74
C PRO A 171 0.45 -10.01 -4.65
N GLY A 172 0.41 -11.00 -5.55
CA GLY A 172 -0.69 -11.22 -6.50
C GLY A 172 -0.86 -10.07 -7.51
N ILE A 173 0.23 -9.49 -8.03
CA ILE A 173 0.15 -8.41 -9.02
C ILE A 173 -0.07 -8.97 -10.42
N ASP A 174 -1.09 -8.49 -11.11
CA ASP A 174 -1.28 -8.67 -12.55
C ASP A 174 -0.33 -7.75 -13.31
N TRP A 175 0.85 -8.27 -13.62
CA TRP A 175 1.93 -7.51 -14.25
C TRP A 175 1.58 -7.01 -15.64
N THR A 176 0.81 -7.78 -16.42
CA THR A 176 0.41 -7.41 -17.79
C THR A 176 -0.47 -6.17 -17.77
N SER A 177 -1.58 -6.22 -17.03
CA SER A 177 -2.46 -5.04 -16.91
C SER A 177 -1.79 -3.86 -16.22
N PHE A 178 -0.87 -4.10 -15.26
CA PHE A 178 -0.10 -3.03 -14.63
C PHE A 178 0.77 -2.29 -15.66
N GLU A 179 1.51 -3.01 -16.51
CA GLU A 179 2.34 -2.42 -17.56
C GLU A 179 1.52 -1.61 -18.58
N GLU A 180 0.38 -2.14 -19.00
CA GLU A 180 -0.54 -1.45 -19.93
C GLU A 180 -1.08 -0.14 -19.38
N MET A 181 -1.25 -0.04 -18.05
CA MET A 181 -1.83 1.14 -17.38
C MET A 181 -0.76 2.09 -16.81
N LEU A 182 0.52 1.75 -16.91
CA LEU A 182 1.59 2.49 -16.24
C LEU A 182 1.74 3.91 -16.78
N SER A 183 1.54 4.12 -18.08
CA SER A 183 1.63 5.44 -18.73
C SER A 183 0.66 6.48 -18.19
N GLY A 184 -0.45 6.07 -17.60
CA GLY A 184 -1.42 6.96 -16.95
C GLY A 184 -1.19 7.14 -15.46
N ALA A 185 -0.29 6.38 -14.87
CA ALA A 185 -0.03 6.46 -13.43
C ALA A 185 0.66 7.77 -13.07
N ARG A 186 0.15 8.46 -12.04
CA ARG A 186 0.80 9.62 -11.42
C ARG A 186 1.48 9.26 -10.12
N LYS A 187 0.97 8.25 -9.42
CA LYS A 187 1.49 7.82 -8.11
C LYS A 187 1.54 6.31 -8.00
N ILE A 188 2.62 5.81 -7.43
CA ILE A 188 2.74 4.41 -7.01
C ILE A 188 3.12 4.39 -5.53
N LYS A 189 2.29 3.76 -4.71
CA LYS A 189 2.52 3.57 -3.28
C LYS A 189 2.75 2.09 -3.01
N ILE A 190 3.83 1.79 -2.33
CA ILE A 190 4.24 0.43 -2.01
C ILE A 190 4.24 0.23 -0.50
N ILE A 191 3.51 -0.79 -0.07
CA ILE A 191 3.51 -1.29 1.31
C ILE A 191 3.68 -2.80 1.31
N GLY A 192 3.72 -3.43 2.46
CA GLY A 192 3.84 -4.88 2.59
C GLY A 192 4.77 -5.27 3.73
N GLY A 193 5.60 -6.29 3.52
CA GLY A 193 6.64 -6.69 4.44
C GLY A 193 7.79 -5.66 4.46
N GLU A 194 8.90 -5.99 3.81
CA GLU A 194 9.99 -5.04 3.57
C GLU A 194 10.22 -4.94 2.05
N PRO A 195 9.84 -3.82 1.42
CA PRO A 195 9.98 -3.67 -0.02
C PRO A 195 11.42 -3.85 -0.53
N THR A 196 12.43 -3.43 0.25
CA THR A 196 13.83 -3.53 -0.16
C THR A 196 14.39 -4.97 -0.22
N VAL A 197 13.64 -5.96 0.25
CA VAL A 197 13.97 -7.39 0.12
C VAL A 197 12.96 -8.15 -0.74
N ALA A 198 11.89 -7.50 -1.18
CA ALA A 198 10.86 -8.12 -2.01
C ALA A 198 11.27 -8.11 -3.49
N PRO A 199 11.35 -9.28 -4.19
CA PRO A 199 11.70 -9.34 -5.61
C PRO A 199 10.75 -8.52 -6.49
N ASP A 200 9.46 -8.49 -6.15
CA ASP A 200 8.44 -7.77 -6.89
C ASP A 200 8.63 -6.24 -6.85
N MET A 201 9.29 -5.71 -5.82
CA MET A 201 9.65 -4.30 -5.81
C MET A 201 10.66 -3.97 -6.92
N PHE A 202 11.70 -4.78 -7.06
CA PHE A 202 12.69 -4.59 -8.13
C PHE A 202 12.05 -4.71 -9.50
N LYS A 203 11.19 -5.71 -9.70
CA LYS A 203 10.44 -5.90 -10.94
C LYS A 203 9.55 -4.69 -11.26
N LEU A 204 8.89 -4.10 -10.27
CA LEU A 204 8.07 -2.92 -10.45
C LEU A 204 8.91 -1.71 -10.89
N LEU A 205 10.04 -1.48 -10.21
CA LEU A 205 10.96 -0.39 -10.55
C LEU A 205 11.55 -0.57 -11.94
N ASP A 206 12.01 -1.79 -12.28
CA ASP A 206 12.55 -2.11 -13.61
C ASP A 206 11.50 -1.79 -14.69
N LYS A 207 10.25 -2.23 -14.53
CA LYS A 207 9.18 -1.98 -15.51
C LYS A 207 8.86 -0.50 -15.68
N ALA A 208 8.79 0.27 -14.60
CA ALA A 208 8.53 1.71 -14.67
C ALA A 208 9.69 2.48 -15.33
N VAL A 209 10.93 2.03 -15.14
CA VAL A 209 12.10 2.64 -15.76
C VAL A 209 12.21 2.22 -17.24
N GLU A 210 12.02 0.94 -17.57
CA GLU A 210 12.09 0.41 -18.92
C GLU A 210 11.01 0.96 -19.86
N SER A 211 9.80 1.21 -19.35
CA SER A 211 8.73 1.86 -20.11
C SER A 211 8.97 3.35 -20.38
N GLY A 212 9.86 3.97 -19.60
CA GLY A 212 10.09 5.42 -19.63
C GLY A 212 9.11 6.23 -18.78
N ASP A 213 8.18 5.57 -18.08
CA ASP A 213 7.12 6.25 -17.33
C ASP A 213 7.59 6.75 -15.94
N ALA A 214 8.69 6.23 -15.41
CA ALA A 214 9.22 6.62 -14.10
C ALA A 214 9.38 8.14 -13.94
N GLY A 215 9.76 8.85 -15.02
CA GLY A 215 10.03 10.29 -15.01
C GLY A 215 8.82 11.20 -14.74
N HIS A 216 7.59 10.66 -14.73
CA HIS A 216 6.39 11.41 -14.36
C HIS A 216 5.62 10.80 -13.18
N ILE A 217 6.19 9.76 -12.53
CA ILE A 217 5.56 9.05 -11.41
C ILE A 217 6.15 9.48 -10.08
N GLU A 218 5.29 9.85 -9.12
CA GLU A 218 5.64 9.93 -7.72
C GLU A 218 5.62 8.51 -7.10
N LEU A 219 6.77 8.04 -6.62
CA LEU A 219 6.90 6.76 -5.93
C LEU A 219 6.96 6.97 -4.42
N SER A 220 6.13 6.28 -3.65
CA SER A 220 6.20 6.27 -2.20
C SER A 220 6.26 4.86 -1.65
N PHE A 221 7.09 4.62 -0.63
CA PHE A 221 7.16 3.33 0.05
C PHE A 221 7.64 3.45 1.50
N TYR A 222 7.36 2.40 2.29
CA TYR A 222 7.81 2.27 3.67
C TYR A 222 8.93 1.25 3.75
N THR A 223 10.00 1.55 4.50
CA THR A 223 11.13 0.63 4.65
C THR A 223 11.71 0.66 6.06
N ASN A 224 12.18 -0.49 6.51
CA ASN A 224 12.94 -0.63 7.75
C ASN A 224 14.43 -0.22 7.61
N ILE A 225 14.85 0.16 6.42
CA ILE A 225 16.18 0.67 6.05
C ILE A 225 17.32 -0.30 6.35
N THR A 226 17.06 -1.59 6.51
CA THR A 226 18.14 -2.59 6.74
C THR A 226 18.86 -3.01 5.46
N ASN A 227 18.32 -2.68 4.30
CA ASN A 227 18.89 -3.01 3.00
C ASN A 227 18.78 -1.81 2.05
N MET A 228 19.90 -1.15 1.73
CA MET A 228 19.94 0.01 0.83
C MET A 228 21.14 -0.10 -0.12
N GLN A 229 20.94 -0.90 -1.18
CA GLN A 229 21.95 -1.14 -2.22
C GLN A 229 22.05 0.06 -3.17
N ASP A 230 23.22 0.22 -3.85
CA ASP A 230 23.41 1.33 -4.81
C ASP A 230 22.44 1.24 -5.99
N ARG A 231 22.19 0.04 -6.52
CA ARG A 231 21.18 -0.18 -7.58
C ARG A 231 19.80 0.39 -7.22
N TRP A 232 19.39 0.32 -5.96
CA TRP A 232 18.15 0.92 -5.49
C TRP A 232 18.12 2.42 -5.74
N LEU A 233 19.19 3.12 -5.32
CA LEU A 233 19.29 4.55 -5.47
C LEU A 233 19.32 4.97 -6.94
N GLU A 234 20.00 4.20 -7.80
CA GLU A 234 20.05 4.43 -9.24
C GLU A 234 18.65 4.31 -9.88
N GLN A 235 17.87 3.32 -9.50
CA GLN A 235 16.50 3.15 -9.98
C GLN A 235 15.58 4.26 -9.44
N LEU A 236 15.63 4.55 -8.14
CA LEU A 236 14.85 5.61 -7.51
C LEU A 236 15.15 6.98 -8.15
N ALA A 237 16.36 7.18 -8.62
CA ALA A 237 16.78 8.41 -9.29
C ALA A 237 16.02 8.70 -10.60
N GLN A 238 15.37 7.71 -11.20
CA GLN A 238 14.63 7.86 -12.47
C GLN A 238 13.20 8.38 -12.26
N PHE A 239 12.66 8.29 -11.03
CA PHE A 239 11.31 8.75 -10.73
C PHE A 239 11.24 10.28 -10.59
N GLU A 240 10.10 10.87 -10.95
CA GLU A 240 9.86 12.31 -10.80
C GLU A 240 10.06 12.75 -9.35
N LYS A 241 9.48 11.99 -8.42
CA LYS A 241 9.57 12.24 -6.98
C LYS A 241 9.58 10.91 -6.23
N VAL A 242 10.39 10.83 -5.19
CA VAL A 242 10.44 9.64 -4.32
C VAL A 242 10.23 10.05 -2.86
N ILE A 243 9.26 9.41 -2.21
CA ILE A 243 8.98 9.56 -0.78
C ILE A 243 9.34 8.26 -0.07
N VAL A 244 10.41 8.29 0.71
CA VAL A 244 10.86 7.14 1.50
C VAL A 244 10.43 7.33 2.96
N ASN A 245 9.47 6.52 3.41
CA ASN A 245 9.01 6.52 4.79
C ASN A 245 9.87 5.54 5.60
N CYS A 246 10.81 6.09 6.37
CA CYS A 246 11.74 5.33 7.18
C CYS A 246 11.10 4.89 8.50
N SER A 247 10.99 3.58 8.71
CA SER A 247 10.37 3.00 9.91
C SER A 247 11.38 2.95 11.05
N LEU A 248 11.36 3.95 11.92
CA LEU A 248 12.25 4.09 13.09
C LEU A 248 11.40 4.39 14.33
N GLU A 249 11.55 3.62 15.41
CA GLU A 249 10.85 3.83 16.69
C GLU A 249 11.77 4.40 17.77
N GLY A 250 13.05 4.56 17.49
CA GLY A 250 14.02 5.08 18.43
C GLY A 250 15.44 5.04 17.86
N MET A 251 16.43 5.30 18.68
CA MET A 251 17.84 5.31 18.30
C MET A 251 18.62 4.26 19.10
N GLY A 252 19.68 3.73 18.51
CA GLY A 252 20.57 2.78 19.19
C GLY A 252 19.85 1.50 19.66
N PRO A 253 20.13 1.05 20.88
CA PRO A 253 19.57 -0.19 21.42
C PRO A 253 18.03 -0.23 21.48
N MET A 254 17.38 0.93 21.55
CA MET A 254 15.90 1.02 21.50
C MET A 254 15.37 0.49 20.17
N ASN A 255 15.94 0.93 19.06
CA ASN A 255 15.53 0.46 17.73
C ASN A 255 15.80 -1.04 17.59
N ASP A 256 16.95 -1.53 18.05
CA ASP A 256 17.30 -2.95 17.96
C ASP A 256 16.36 -3.84 18.79
N TYR A 257 15.91 -3.36 19.96
CA TYR A 257 14.93 -4.05 20.79
C TYR A 257 13.53 -4.10 20.14
N LEU A 258 13.07 -2.96 19.59
CA LEU A 258 11.72 -2.89 19.01
C LEU A 258 11.63 -3.54 17.62
N ARG A 259 12.75 -3.63 16.91
CA ARG A 259 12.84 -4.16 15.53
C ARG A 259 13.88 -5.27 15.36
N PRO A 260 13.80 -6.38 16.14
CA PRO A 260 14.77 -7.47 16.00
C PRO A 260 14.65 -8.16 14.63
N PRO A 261 15.74 -8.69 14.07
CA PRO A 261 17.13 -8.65 14.54
C PRO A 261 17.94 -7.46 13.94
N SER A 262 17.34 -6.29 13.74
CA SER A 262 18.06 -5.13 13.19
C SER A 262 19.29 -4.77 14.05
N LYS A 263 20.23 -4.04 13.44
CA LYS A 263 21.40 -3.46 14.13
C LYS A 263 21.46 -1.99 13.79
N TRP A 264 21.34 -1.15 14.81
CA TRP A 264 21.28 0.30 14.67
C TRP A 264 22.39 0.89 13.80
N ASP A 265 23.63 0.43 13.98
CA ASP A 265 24.76 0.93 13.21
C ASP A 265 24.57 0.70 11.69
N SER A 266 23.99 -0.43 11.31
CA SER A 266 23.67 -0.73 9.92
C SER A 266 22.50 0.13 9.43
N VAL A 267 21.45 0.26 10.21
CA VAL A 267 20.29 1.10 9.92
C VAL A 267 20.70 2.55 9.74
N TRP A 268 21.51 3.08 10.67
CA TRP A 268 22.03 4.45 10.60
C TRP A 268 22.88 4.70 9.35
N LYS A 269 23.76 3.76 9.00
CA LYS A 269 24.58 3.84 7.79
C LYS A 269 23.70 3.94 6.52
N HIS A 270 22.64 3.16 6.43
CA HIS A 270 21.73 3.21 5.29
C HIS A 270 20.88 4.48 5.30
N PHE A 271 20.46 4.94 6.46
CA PHE A 271 19.74 6.21 6.59
C PHE A 271 20.62 7.40 6.14
N ASP A 272 21.86 7.50 6.61
CA ASP A 272 22.80 8.52 6.17
C ASP A 272 23.05 8.49 4.66
N LYS A 273 23.12 7.28 4.07
CA LYS A 273 23.21 7.09 2.63
C LYS A 273 22.00 7.66 1.88
N LEU A 274 20.78 7.41 2.37
CA LEU A 274 19.55 7.99 1.81
C LEU A 274 19.52 9.51 1.92
N VAL A 275 19.91 10.07 3.05
CA VAL A 275 19.99 11.53 3.25
C VAL A 275 20.97 12.17 2.27
N LYS A 276 22.16 11.58 2.11
CA LYS A 276 23.15 12.04 1.13
C LYS A 276 22.60 12.00 -0.29
N PHE A 277 21.96 10.89 -0.66
CA PHE A 277 21.31 10.76 -1.97
C PHE A 277 20.22 11.82 -2.19
N SER A 278 19.33 12.04 -1.23
CA SER A 278 18.28 13.05 -1.29
C SER A 278 18.85 14.47 -1.53
N ASN A 279 20.00 14.78 -0.94
CA ASN A 279 20.65 16.08 -1.11
C ASN A 279 21.30 16.27 -2.49
N THR A 280 21.61 15.21 -3.22
CA THR A 280 22.15 15.29 -4.59
C THR A 280 21.08 15.49 -5.66
N LYS A 281 19.80 15.27 -5.31
CA LYS A 281 18.65 15.38 -6.23
C LYS A 281 17.88 16.72 -6.11
N ARG A 282 18.30 17.58 -5.20
CA ARG A 282 17.82 18.96 -5.07
C ARG A 282 18.64 19.86 -5.99
#